data_cfb4ae0d0e6f829cf5baafb8b9ebc1fb
#
_entry.id   cfb4ae0d0e6f829cf5baafb8b9ebc1fb
#
_cell.length_a   1.000
_cell.length_b   1.000
_cell.length_c   1.000
_cell.angle_alpha   90.00
_cell.angle_beta   90.00
_cell.angle_gamma   90.00
#
_symmetry.space_group_name_H-M   'P 1'
#
loop_
_entity.id
_entity.type
_entity.pdbx_description
1 polymer ?
#
loop_
_entity_poly.entity_id
_entity_poly.type
_entity_poly.pdbx_seq_one_letter_code
_entity_poly.pdbx_strand_id
1 'polypeptide(L)'
;MFDSEFYNTLSQLSLAMAHKSNRNMSGNRKSVQKGVSAEFSDFREYMPGDDLRRLDWNVYARLNRMYIREYMEEKEAYVTILLDTSASMEYGEHKKYELATMLAAVVAYIALANMDRVVLVDTAELMRPLSVGGGKKSFPRVIHWLENRTFGGESELLSSVRKIPLTGAGVMVVISDFLQEPLLEEADRSYEKMLQYLRYRKQRPVMLQTLCGEELHIDMEGTRNLIDMETEDKLRVTMDAQAIEAYEKELFALTGRLKKGCASG
;
A
#
# COMPACT_ATOMS: atom_id res chain seq x y z
N MET A 1 4.56 -19.83 7.32
CA MET A 1 4.10 -18.71 6.46
C MET A 1 5.23 -18.25 5.53
N PHE A 2 6.40 -17.85 6.04
CA PHE A 2 7.54 -17.39 5.24
C PHE A 2 8.58 -18.53 5.06
N ASP A 3 8.25 -19.48 4.20
CA ASP A 3 9.08 -20.62 3.87
C ASP A 3 10.01 -20.36 2.67
N SER A 4 10.78 -21.39 2.28
CA SER A 4 11.72 -21.29 1.15
C SER A 4 10.99 -21.08 -0.19
N GLU A 5 9.77 -21.57 -0.34
CA GLU A 5 8.95 -21.39 -1.54
C GLU A 5 8.51 -19.93 -1.67
N PHE A 6 8.08 -19.32 -0.56
CA PHE A 6 7.77 -17.90 -0.51
C PHE A 6 8.95 -17.03 -0.96
N TYR A 7 10.16 -17.27 -0.44
CA TYR A 7 11.35 -16.51 -0.83
C TYR A 7 11.74 -16.71 -2.30
N ASN A 8 11.57 -17.92 -2.84
CA ASN A 8 11.80 -18.20 -4.25
C ASN A 8 10.81 -17.42 -5.13
N THR A 9 9.54 -17.41 -4.77
CA THR A 9 8.49 -16.65 -5.46
C THR A 9 8.77 -15.15 -5.44
N LEU A 10 9.19 -14.59 -4.30
CA LEU A 10 9.59 -13.19 -4.20
C LEU A 10 10.76 -12.85 -5.12
N SER A 11 11.75 -13.73 -5.19
CA SER A 11 12.92 -13.54 -6.04
C SER A 11 12.55 -13.54 -7.52
N GLN A 12 11.70 -14.46 -7.95
CA GLN A 12 11.18 -14.53 -9.33
C GLN A 12 10.35 -13.29 -9.67
N LEU A 13 9.48 -12.84 -8.77
CA LEU A 13 8.67 -11.63 -8.95
C LEU A 13 9.57 -10.40 -9.12
N SER A 14 10.59 -10.26 -8.30
CA SER A 14 11.56 -9.17 -8.39
C SER A 14 12.30 -9.15 -9.73
N LEU A 15 12.72 -10.32 -10.25
CA LEU A 15 13.36 -10.44 -11.55
C LEU A 15 12.39 -10.08 -12.68
N ALA A 16 11.15 -10.56 -12.63
CA ALA A 16 10.13 -10.24 -13.62
C ALA A 16 9.82 -8.73 -13.68
N MET A 17 9.79 -8.06 -12.53
CA MET A 17 9.59 -6.62 -12.45
C MET A 17 10.79 -5.83 -12.99
N ALA A 18 12.02 -6.26 -12.68
CA ALA A 18 13.23 -5.63 -13.22
C ALA A 18 13.26 -5.70 -14.75
N HIS A 19 12.87 -6.82 -15.36
CA HIS A 19 12.75 -6.96 -16.81
C HIS A 19 11.68 -6.03 -17.42
N LYS A 20 10.54 -5.83 -16.76
CA LYS A 20 9.50 -4.89 -17.21
C LYS A 20 9.95 -3.43 -17.06
N SER A 21 10.65 -3.09 -15.98
CA SER A 21 11.19 -1.75 -15.76
C SER A 21 12.18 -1.35 -16.85
N ASN A 22 13.10 -2.23 -17.23
CA ASN A 22 14.07 -1.97 -18.31
C ASN A 22 13.40 -1.74 -19.68
N ARG A 23 12.21 -2.30 -19.94
CA ARG A 23 11.44 -2.03 -21.16
C ARG A 23 10.69 -0.70 -21.15
N ASN A 24 10.37 -0.17 -19.97
CA ASN A 24 9.56 1.04 -19.79
C ASN A 24 10.38 2.27 -19.33
N MET A 25 11.72 2.17 -19.23
CA MET A 25 12.58 3.28 -18.76
C MET A 25 12.72 4.44 -19.74
N SER A 26 11.97 4.50 -20.84
CA SER A 26 11.89 5.71 -21.67
C SER A 26 10.80 6.71 -21.23
N GLY A 27 10.09 6.47 -20.13
CA GLY A 27 8.98 7.30 -19.71
C GLY A 27 8.79 7.43 -18.21
N ASN A 28 9.20 8.56 -17.65
CA ASN A 28 8.49 9.28 -16.59
C ASN A 28 8.70 8.88 -15.11
N ARG A 29 9.93 9.03 -14.57
CA ARG A 29 10.13 9.46 -13.19
C ARG A 29 11.04 10.69 -13.15
N LYS A 30 10.59 11.78 -13.74
CA LYS A 30 11.26 13.08 -13.62
C LYS A 30 10.70 13.81 -12.41
N SER A 31 11.45 13.89 -11.32
CA SER A 31 11.19 14.81 -10.22
C SER A 31 12.41 15.71 -10.05
N VAL A 32 12.20 17.00 -10.27
CA VAL A 32 13.24 18.03 -10.15
C VAL A 32 13.22 18.57 -8.72
N GLN A 33 14.08 18.07 -7.82
CA GLN A 33 14.42 18.75 -6.57
C GLN A 33 15.84 18.38 -6.10
N LYS A 34 16.49 19.29 -5.36
CA LYS A 34 17.92 19.32 -5.03
C LYS A 34 18.30 18.31 -3.93
N GLY A 35 19.27 17.43 -4.18
CA GLY A 35 19.92 16.53 -3.21
C GLY A 35 21.37 16.19 -3.58
N VAL A 36 22.12 15.59 -2.68
CA VAL A 36 23.60 15.53 -2.67
C VAL A 36 24.18 14.32 -3.44
N SER A 37 23.36 13.42 -3.95
CA SER A 37 23.80 12.28 -4.78
C SER A 37 22.92 12.23 -6.02
N ALA A 38 23.38 12.88 -7.07
CA ALA A 38 22.61 13.03 -8.29
C ALA A 38 23.39 12.42 -9.46
N GLU A 39 22.79 11.43 -10.14
CA GLU A 39 23.31 11.02 -11.45
C GLU A 39 23.09 12.13 -12.46
N PHE A 40 24.10 12.37 -13.29
CA PHE A 40 24.02 13.32 -14.40
C PHE A 40 22.86 12.92 -15.33
N SER A 41 21.96 13.86 -15.59
CA SER A 41 20.79 13.64 -16.44
C SER A 41 20.94 14.20 -17.83
N ASP A 42 21.21 15.52 -17.92
CA ASP A 42 21.25 16.23 -19.18
C ASP A 42 21.92 17.61 -19.02
N PHE A 43 22.15 18.28 -20.16
CA PHE A 43 22.57 19.66 -20.20
C PHE A 43 21.39 20.55 -20.60
N ARG A 44 21.20 21.65 -19.86
CA ARG A 44 20.27 22.72 -20.20
C ARG A 44 21.02 24.01 -20.45
N GLU A 45 20.59 24.80 -21.44
CA GLU A 45 21.15 26.15 -21.61
C GLU A 45 20.94 27.00 -20.35
N TYR A 46 21.97 27.74 -19.98
CA TYR A 46 21.93 28.67 -18.84
C TYR A 46 20.89 29.77 -19.07
N MET A 47 20.09 30.05 -18.08
CA MET A 47 19.17 31.18 -18.01
C MET A 47 19.64 32.17 -16.92
N PRO A 48 19.47 33.50 -17.13
CA PRO A 48 19.78 34.47 -16.09
C PRO A 48 19.06 34.16 -14.78
N GLY A 49 19.83 34.00 -13.68
CA GLY A 49 19.34 33.61 -12.37
C GLY A 49 19.64 32.14 -11.97
N ASP A 50 20.18 31.35 -12.88
CA ASP A 50 20.65 29.99 -12.55
C ASP A 50 21.96 30.02 -11.73
N ASP A 51 22.15 28.97 -10.91
CA ASP A 51 23.35 28.83 -10.08
C ASP A 51 24.58 28.49 -10.92
N LEU A 52 25.50 29.45 -11.02
CA LEU A 52 26.75 29.34 -11.78
C LEU A 52 27.68 28.20 -11.31
N ARG A 53 27.51 27.67 -10.11
CA ARG A 53 28.27 26.53 -9.61
C ARG A 53 27.93 25.23 -10.36
N ARG A 54 26.81 25.20 -11.06
CA ARG A 54 26.35 24.09 -11.89
C ARG A 54 26.71 24.19 -13.34
N LEU A 55 27.38 25.30 -13.72
CA LEU A 55 27.84 25.54 -15.09
C LEU A 55 28.94 24.53 -15.47
N ASP A 56 28.81 23.93 -16.65
CA ASP A 56 29.87 23.09 -17.19
C ASP A 56 30.90 23.93 -17.94
N TRP A 57 31.99 24.23 -17.25
CA TRP A 57 33.08 25.00 -17.81
C TRP A 57 33.78 24.29 -18.97
N ASN A 58 33.76 22.95 -19.04
CA ASN A 58 34.35 22.19 -20.14
C ASN A 58 33.51 22.32 -21.42
N VAL A 59 32.17 22.30 -21.27
CA VAL A 59 31.26 22.54 -22.40
C VAL A 59 31.36 23.98 -22.87
N TYR A 60 31.42 24.93 -21.94
CA TYR A 60 31.61 26.33 -22.27
C TYR A 60 32.91 26.57 -23.06
N ALA A 61 34.04 26.01 -22.66
CA ALA A 61 35.31 26.13 -23.34
C ALA A 61 35.30 25.55 -24.77
N ARG A 62 34.47 24.56 -25.07
CA ARG A 62 34.40 23.92 -26.38
C ARG A 62 33.38 24.56 -27.32
N LEU A 63 32.25 24.96 -26.79
CA LEU A 63 31.09 25.39 -27.59
C LEU A 63 30.82 26.89 -27.49
N ASN A 64 31.51 27.61 -26.59
CA ASN A 64 31.26 29.02 -26.25
C ASN A 64 29.78 29.31 -25.92
N ARG A 65 29.11 28.33 -25.32
CA ARG A 65 27.72 28.40 -24.83
C ARG A 65 27.66 27.92 -23.42
N MET A 66 26.87 28.60 -22.59
CA MET A 66 26.72 28.27 -21.19
C MET A 66 25.65 27.16 -21.02
N TYR A 67 26.07 26.03 -20.47
CA TYR A 67 25.18 24.91 -20.13
C TYR A 67 25.29 24.61 -18.67
N ILE A 68 24.11 24.30 -18.05
CA ILE A 68 23.98 23.82 -16.69
C ILE A 68 23.85 22.32 -16.71
N ARG A 69 24.59 21.65 -15.84
CA ARG A 69 24.37 20.20 -15.56
C ARG A 69 23.08 20.01 -14.78
N GLU A 70 22.15 19.35 -15.39
CA GLU A 70 20.97 18.84 -14.71
C GLU A 70 21.28 17.46 -14.15
N TYR A 71 20.92 17.25 -12.90
CA TYR A 71 21.10 15.99 -12.21
C TYR A 71 19.72 15.40 -11.88
N MET A 72 19.58 14.09 -12.10
CA MET A 72 18.42 13.37 -11.57
C MET A 72 18.62 13.10 -10.10
N GLU A 73 17.68 13.50 -9.28
CA GLU A 73 17.62 13.13 -7.89
C GLU A 73 16.82 11.83 -7.79
N GLU A 74 17.47 10.72 -7.42
CA GLU A 74 16.75 9.54 -6.99
C GLU A 74 16.07 9.85 -5.65
N LYS A 75 14.77 10.10 -5.68
CA LYS A 75 13.98 10.23 -4.46
C LYS A 75 13.54 8.86 -4.02
N GLU A 76 13.97 8.48 -2.81
CA GLU A 76 13.30 7.40 -2.08
C GLU A 76 11.82 7.75 -1.97
N ALA A 77 10.95 6.93 -2.56
CA ALA A 77 9.52 7.06 -2.32
C ALA A 77 9.17 6.42 -0.98
N TYR A 78 8.18 6.97 -0.32
CA TYR A 78 7.64 6.36 0.90
C TYR A 78 6.51 5.41 0.52
N VAL A 79 6.63 4.15 0.92
CA VAL A 79 5.58 3.13 0.81
C VAL A 79 5.12 2.79 2.22
N THR A 80 4.00 3.36 2.62
CA THR A 80 3.37 3.08 3.91
C THR A 80 2.38 1.92 3.74
N ILE A 81 2.52 0.88 4.54
CA ILE A 81 1.66 -0.30 4.53
C ILE A 81 0.91 -0.33 5.86
N LEU A 82 -0.39 -0.13 5.82
CA LEU A 82 -1.29 -0.34 6.94
C LEU A 82 -1.86 -1.74 6.85
N LEU A 83 -1.53 -2.56 7.84
CA LEU A 83 -2.06 -3.90 8.01
C LEU A 83 -3.21 -3.85 9.03
N ASP A 84 -4.38 -4.29 8.60
CA ASP A 84 -5.50 -4.49 9.51
C ASP A 84 -5.24 -5.70 10.38
N THR A 85 -5.29 -5.50 11.69
CA THR A 85 -5.07 -6.52 12.70
C THR A 85 -6.29 -6.76 13.58
N SER A 86 -7.49 -6.36 13.11
CA SER A 86 -8.77 -6.62 13.79
C SER A 86 -9.07 -8.12 13.94
N ALA A 87 -10.00 -8.44 14.82
CA ALA A 87 -10.40 -9.82 15.09
C ALA A 87 -11.00 -10.50 13.84
N SER A 88 -11.69 -9.75 12.98
CA SER A 88 -12.25 -10.25 11.72
C SER A 88 -11.21 -10.89 10.81
N MET A 89 -9.93 -10.45 10.89
CA MET A 89 -8.84 -11.01 10.10
C MET A 89 -8.46 -12.44 10.51
N GLU A 90 -8.87 -12.92 11.67
CA GLU A 90 -8.69 -14.33 12.09
C GLU A 90 -9.78 -15.28 11.57
N TYR A 91 -10.76 -14.77 10.82
CA TYR A 91 -11.83 -15.58 10.27
C TYR A 91 -11.38 -16.43 9.07
N GLY A 92 -12.11 -17.56 8.86
CA GLY A 92 -11.96 -18.51 7.77
C GLY A 92 -11.13 -19.74 8.11
N GLU A 93 -11.28 -20.82 7.34
CA GLU A 93 -10.44 -22.03 7.41
C GLU A 93 -8.99 -21.67 7.10
N HIS A 94 -8.80 -20.92 6.01
CA HIS A 94 -7.55 -20.23 5.71
C HIS A 94 -7.66 -18.79 6.21
N LYS A 95 -6.96 -18.51 7.31
CA LYS A 95 -7.06 -17.24 8.01
C LYS A 95 -6.71 -16.06 7.09
N LYS A 96 -7.56 -15.04 7.04
CA LYS A 96 -7.34 -13.85 6.19
C LYS A 96 -5.99 -13.16 6.50
N TYR A 97 -5.60 -13.17 7.77
CA TYR A 97 -4.32 -12.55 8.19
C TYR A 97 -3.10 -13.21 7.55
N GLU A 98 -3.15 -14.49 7.21
CA GLU A 98 -2.02 -15.18 6.56
C GLU A 98 -1.77 -14.58 5.19
N LEU A 99 -2.83 -14.43 4.38
CA LEU A 99 -2.75 -13.79 3.08
C LEU A 99 -2.37 -12.30 3.20
N ALA A 100 -2.99 -11.57 4.13
CA ALA A 100 -2.72 -10.15 4.37
C ALA A 100 -1.25 -9.91 4.74
N THR A 101 -0.70 -10.75 5.63
CA THR A 101 0.71 -10.70 6.05
C THR A 101 1.66 -11.02 4.90
N MET A 102 1.35 -12.04 4.08
CA MET A 102 2.12 -12.35 2.88
C MET A 102 2.10 -11.21 1.86
N LEU A 103 0.93 -10.59 1.63
CA LEU A 103 0.82 -9.44 0.74
C LEU A 103 1.62 -8.24 1.25
N ALA A 104 1.59 -7.96 2.55
CA ALA A 104 2.40 -6.91 3.17
C ALA A 104 3.91 -7.17 2.94
N ALA A 105 4.36 -8.42 3.13
CA ALA A 105 5.74 -8.81 2.86
C ALA A 105 6.13 -8.63 1.39
N VAL A 106 5.27 -9.05 0.45
CA VAL A 106 5.49 -8.88 -1.00
C VAL A 106 5.64 -7.41 -1.37
N VAL A 107 4.71 -6.55 -0.92
CA VAL A 107 4.75 -5.11 -1.19
C VAL A 107 6.01 -4.48 -0.62
N ALA A 108 6.36 -4.81 0.63
CA ALA A 108 7.56 -4.31 1.28
C ALA A 108 8.84 -4.77 0.55
N TYR A 109 8.90 -6.02 0.12
CA TYR A 109 10.04 -6.54 -0.65
C TYR A 109 10.23 -5.80 -1.97
N ILE A 110 9.14 -5.56 -2.71
CA ILE A 110 9.16 -4.81 -3.97
C ILE A 110 9.64 -3.38 -3.75
N ALA A 111 9.12 -2.70 -2.73
CA ALA A 111 9.52 -1.34 -2.40
C ALA A 111 11.01 -1.26 -2.03
N LEU A 112 11.48 -2.15 -1.15
CA LEU A 112 12.90 -2.23 -0.78
C LEU A 112 13.79 -2.62 -1.97
N ALA A 113 13.30 -3.45 -2.91
CA ALA A 113 14.04 -3.77 -4.13
C ALA A 113 14.25 -2.55 -5.03
N ASN A 114 13.33 -1.60 -5.00
CA ASN A 114 13.40 -0.33 -5.72
C ASN A 114 14.10 0.78 -4.90
N MET A 115 14.76 0.43 -3.79
CA MET A 115 15.40 1.36 -2.87
C MET A 115 14.44 2.36 -2.20
N ASP A 116 13.13 2.10 -2.24
CA ASP A 116 12.13 2.90 -1.55
C ASP A 116 12.16 2.67 -0.03
N ARG A 117 11.64 3.63 0.72
CA ARG A 117 11.49 3.53 2.18
C ARG A 117 10.13 2.92 2.52
N VAL A 118 10.15 1.84 3.28
CA VAL A 118 8.93 1.14 3.74
C VAL A 118 8.60 1.58 5.17
N VAL A 119 7.34 1.89 5.40
CA VAL A 119 6.78 2.16 6.74
C VAL A 119 5.66 1.15 6.97
N LEU A 120 5.83 0.28 7.95
CA LEU A 120 4.82 -0.70 8.37
C LEU A 120 4.09 -0.18 9.59
N VAL A 121 2.77 -0.24 9.55
CA VAL A 121 1.87 0.14 10.62
C VAL A 121 0.78 -0.91 10.72
N ASP A 122 0.37 -1.28 11.91
CA ASP A 122 -0.85 -2.06 12.13
C ASP A 122 -1.94 -1.22 12.80
N THR A 123 -3.17 -1.69 12.74
CA THR A 123 -4.31 -0.96 13.32
C THR A 123 -4.30 -0.95 14.84
N ALA A 124 -3.62 -1.89 15.49
CA ALA A 124 -3.51 -1.97 16.96
C ALA A 124 -2.47 -0.98 17.52
N GLU A 125 -1.33 -0.79 16.83
CA GLU A 125 -0.20 0.02 17.32
C GLU A 125 0.18 1.16 16.36
N LEU A 126 -0.78 2.00 15.97
CA LEU A 126 -0.61 3.09 14.98
C LEU A 126 0.55 4.05 15.27
N MET A 127 0.88 4.26 16.54
CA MET A 127 1.92 5.20 16.98
C MET A 127 3.33 4.59 17.03
N ARG A 128 3.47 3.31 16.66
CA ARG A 128 4.76 2.60 16.64
C ARG A 128 5.09 2.02 15.28
N PRO A 129 5.17 2.85 14.22
CA PRO A 129 5.49 2.37 12.90
C PRO A 129 6.91 1.82 12.84
N LEU A 130 7.11 0.73 12.11
CA LEU A 130 8.44 0.28 11.71
C LEU A 130 8.83 0.97 10.40
N SER A 131 9.85 1.82 10.44
CA SER A 131 10.43 2.41 9.23
C SER A 131 11.72 1.71 8.84
N VAL A 132 11.80 1.23 7.61
CA VAL A 132 12.96 0.56 7.03
C VAL A 132 13.28 1.11 5.65
N GLY A 133 14.58 1.22 5.36
CA GLY A 133 15.12 1.61 4.06
C GLY A 133 16.45 0.89 3.83
N GLY A 134 17.20 1.29 2.80
CA GLY A 134 18.50 0.69 2.49
C GLY A 134 18.42 -0.61 1.71
N GLY A 135 17.34 -0.83 0.99
CA GLY A 135 17.17 -1.92 0.05
C GLY A 135 16.87 -3.28 0.67
N LYS A 136 16.99 -4.34 -0.12
CA LYS A 136 16.62 -5.73 0.26
C LYS A 136 17.31 -6.26 1.54
N LYS A 137 18.45 -5.71 1.91
CA LYS A 137 19.17 -6.11 3.14
C LYS A 137 18.34 -5.88 4.41
N SER A 138 17.40 -4.94 4.36
CA SER A 138 16.52 -4.62 5.49
C SER A 138 15.27 -5.48 5.56
N PHE A 139 15.00 -6.34 4.57
CA PHE A 139 13.81 -7.17 4.49
C PHE A 139 13.62 -8.13 5.69
N PRO A 140 14.66 -8.74 6.27
CA PRO A 140 14.50 -9.55 7.49
C PRO A 140 13.83 -8.81 8.65
N ARG A 141 14.02 -7.48 8.76
CA ARG A 141 13.35 -6.66 9.78
C ARG A 141 11.84 -6.55 9.52
N VAL A 142 11.44 -6.51 8.25
CA VAL A 142 10.03 -6.55 7.84
C VAL A 142 9.40 -7.87 8.25
N ILE A 143 10.05 -8.99 7.91
CA ILE A 143 9.56 -10.34 8.26
C ILE A 143 9.41 -10.48 9.77
N HIS A 144 10.45 -10.11 10.53
CA HIS A 144 10.39 -10.16 11.99
C HIS A 144 9.24 -9.33 12.57
N TRP A 145 8.99 -8.14 12.01
CA TRP A 145 7.86 -7.31 12.45
C TRP A 145 6.53 -7.99 12.15
N LEU A 146 6.34 -8.54 10.96
CA LEU A 146 5.11 -9.21 10.54
C LEU A 146 4.83 -10.48 11.36
N GLU A 147 5.85 -11.29 11.66
CA GLU A 147 5.73 -12.52 12.47
C GLU A 147 5.32 -12.26 13.93
N ASN A 148 5.57 -11.06 14.43
CA ASN A 148 5.23 -10.66 15.79
C ASN A 148 3.91 -9.87 15.87
N ARG A 149 3.07 -9.86 14.83
CA ARG A 149 1.75 -9.24 14.90
C ARG A 149 0.73 -10.17 15.54
N THR A 150 -0.08 -9.60 16.39
CA THR A 150 -1.25 -10.25 16.98
C THR A 150 -2.49 -9.67 16.34
N PHE A 151 -3.46 -10.51 16.10
CA PHE A 151 -4.74 -10.14 15.51
C PHE A 151 -5.81 -10.20 16.59
N GLY A 152 -6.69 -9.23 16.62
CA GLY A 152 -7.77 -9.15 17.63
C GLY A 152 -8.21 -7.71 17.90
N GLY A 153 -9.34 -7.58 18.61
CA GLY A 153 -9.94 -6.28 18.91
C GLY A 153 -10.67 -5.65 17.73
N GLU A 154 -11.11 -4.43 17.93
CA GLU A 154 -11.82 -3.62 16.94
C GLU A 154 -10.82 -2.73 16.17
N SER A 155 -11.11 -2.45 14.91
CA SER A 155 -10.37 -1.45 14.15
C SER A 155 -11.31 -0.56 13.35
N GLU A 156 -10.98 0.73 13.24
CA GLU A 156 -11.64 1.68 12.37
C GLU A 156 -10.61 2.25 11.38
N LEU A 157 -10.69 1.82 10.12
CA LEU A 157 -9.70 2.14 9.10
C LEU A 157 -9.56 3.64 8.83
N LEU A 158 -10.67 4.39 8.77
CA LEU A 158 -10.63 5.82 8.51
C LEU A 158 -9.88 6.58 9.62
N SER A 159 -10.19 6.28 10.88
CA SER A 159 -9.52 6.90 12.01
C SER A 159 -8.06 6.45 12.12
N SER A 160 -7.78 5.20 11.83
CA SER A 160 -6.43 4.64 11.77
C SER A 160 -5.56 5.37 10.77
N VAL A 161 -6.03 5.53 9.53
CA VAL A 161 -5.32 6.26 8.47
C VAL A 161 -5.04 7.71 8.85
N ARG A 162 -5.97 8.38 9.55
CA ARG A 162 -5.78 9.77 10.00
C ARG A 162 -4.71 9.94 11.07
N LYS A 163 -4.52 8.93 11.90
CA LYS A 163 -3.54 8.95 13.02
C LYS A 163 -2.11 8.62 12.55
N ILE A 164 -1.94 7.99 11.39
CA ILE A 164 -0.62 7.61 10.88
C ILE A 164 0.21 8.87 10.55
N PRO A 165 1.45 8.97 11.03
CA PRO A 165 2.34 10.07 10.71
C PRO A 165 2.88 9.94 9.27
N LEU A 166 2.13 10.42 8.28
CA LEU A 166 2.53 10.38 6.89
C LEU A 166 3.57 11.46 6.58
N THR A 167 4.70 11.06 6.01
CA THR A 167 5.81 11.94 5.65
C THR A 167 5.90 12.10 4.14
N GLY A 168 5.74 13.34 3.65
CA GLY A 168 5.90 13.67 2.23
C GLY A 168 4.85 13.03 1.31
N ALA A 169 5.17 12.95 0.04
CA ALA A 169 4.37 12.24 -0.95
C ALA A 169 4.81 10.77 -1.01
N GLY A 170 3.86 9.86 -1.22
CA GLY A 170 4.15 8.44 -1.25
C GLY A 170 3.00 7.56 -1.71
N VAL A 171 3.13 6.28 -1.44
CA VAL A 171 2.08 5.27 -1.66
C VAL A 171 1.59 4.80 -0.31
N MET A 172 0.27 4.76 -0.13
CA MET A 172 -0.38 4.19 1.04
C MET A 172 -1.10 2.91 0.63
N VAL A 173 -0.59 1.78 1.10
CA VAL A 173 -1.20 0.46 0.89
C VAL A 173 -1.98 0.11 2.15
N VAL A 174 -3.28 -0.13 2.00
CA VAL A 174 -4.15 -0.59 3.09
C VAL A 174 -4.55 -2.03 2.78
N ILE A 175 -4.30 -2.93 3.72
CA ILE A 175 -4.60 -4.36 3.58
C ILE A 175 -5.62 -4.71 4.67
N SER A 176 -6.85 -5.07 4.27
CA SER A 176 -7.98 -5.36 5.15
C SER A 176 -9.04 -6.16 4.38
N ASP A 177 -10.02 -6.69 5.05
CA ASP A 177 -11.24 -7.21 4.44
C ASP A 177 -12.22 -6.10 4.01
N PHE A 178 -12.10 -4.91 4.60
CA PHE A 178 -13.00 -3.76 4.39
C PHE A 178 -14.47 -4.05 4.71
N LEU A 179 -14.75 -5.01 5.58
CA LEU A 179 -16.11 -5.40 5.97
C LEU A 179 -16.63 -4.67 7.23
N GLN A 180 -16.10 -3.49 7.53
CA GLN A 180 -16.52 -2.68 8.67
C GLN A 180 -17.86 -2.01 8.40
N GLU A 181 -18.73 -1.92 9.41
CA GLU A 181 -20.07 -1.32 9.28
C GLU A 181 -20.09 0.05 8.58
N PRO A 182 -19.25 1.04 8.95
CA PRO A 182 -19.27 2.35 8.29
C PRO A 182 -18.95 2.29 6.80
N LEU A 183 -18.30 1.23 6.34
CA LEU A 183 -17.94 1.04 4.93
C LEU A 183 -19.03 0.31 4.15
N LEU A 184 -19.89 -0.43 4.83
CA LEU A 184 -21.01 -1.17 4.25
C LEU A 184 -22.21 -0.27 3.98
N GLU A 185 -22.46 0.73 4.83
CA GLU A 185 -23.57 1.64 4.65
C GLU A 185 -23.34 2.58 3.44
N GLU A 186 -24.24 2.55 2.48
CA GLU A 186 -24.19 3.40 1.28
C GLU A 186 -24.28 4.90 1.62
N ALA A 187 -24.93 5.25 2.72
CA ALA A 187 -25.04 6.61 3.25
C ALA A 187 -23.74 7.10 3.92
N ASP A 188 -22.91 6.18 4.43
CA ASP A 188 -21.61 6.54 5.03
C ASP A 188 -20.51 6.57 3.96
N ARG A 189 -20.09 7.78 3.64
CA ARG A 189 -18.96 8.02 2.73
C ARG A 189 -17.61 7.94 3.41
N SER A 190 -17.46 7.11 4.43
CA SER A 190 -16.21 6.99 5.19
C SER A 190 -15.06 6.55 4.30
N TYR A 191 -15.33 5.65 3.37
CA TYR A 191 -14.35 5.18 2.40
C TYR A 191 -13.88 6.30 1.45
N GLU A 192 -14.81 7.06 0.87
CA GLU A 192 -14.48 8.20 0.03
C GLU A 192 -13.73 9.28 0.81
N LYS A 193 -14.15 9.55 2.06
CA LYS A 193 -13.44 10.47 2.97
C LYS A 193 -12.02 10.01 3.24
N MET A 194 -11.79 8.69 3.41
CA MET A 194 -10.46 8.12 3.59
C MET A 194 -9.58 8.33 2.35
N LEU A 195 -10.11 8.04 1.16
CA LEU A 195 -9.39 8.24 -0.10
C LEU A 195 -9.09 9.73 -0.34
N GLN A 196 -10.05 10.63 -0.11
CA GLN A 196 -9.85 12.07 -0.23
C GLN A 196 -8.78 12.57 0.74
N TYR A 197 -8.80 12.10 1.98
CA TYR A 197 -7.76 12.42 2.97
C TYR A 197 -6.38 11.97 2.50
N LEU A 198 -6.24 10.75 2.03
CA LEU A 198 -4.96 10.24 1.53
C LEU A 198 -4.44 11.07 0.35
N ARG A 199 -5.29 11.40 -0.61
CA ARG A 199 -4.92 12.25 -1.74
C ARG A 199 -4.52 13.67 -1.30
N TYR A 200 -5.28 14.26 -0.37
CA TYR A 200 -4.91 15.55 0.24
C TYR A 200 -3.52 15.49 0.88
N ARG A 201 -3.18 14.37 1.54
CA ARG A 201 -1.85 14.11 2.11
C ARG A 201 -0.81 13.70 1.07
N LYS A 202 -1.11 13.85 -0.23
CA LYS A 202 -0.24 13.47 -1.36
C LYS A 202 0.17 11.99 -1.34
N GLN A 203 -0.71 11.13 -0.82
CA GLN A 203 -0.53 9.68 -0.87
C GLN A 203 -1.33 9.11 -2.03
N ARG A 204 -0.72 8.20 -2.79
CA ARG A 204 -1.42 7.37 -3.77
C ARG A 204 -2.01 6.16 -3.03
N PRO A 205 -3.35 6.07 -2.90
CA PRO A 205 -3.96 4.95 -2.20
C PRO A 205 -3.93 3.67 -3.05
N VAL A 206 -3.59 2.56 -2.40
CA VAL A 206 -3.70 1.19 -2.93
C VAL A 206 -4.44 0.37 -1.88
N MET A 207 -5.55 -0.24 -2.26
CA MET A 207 -6.36 -1.08 -1.37
C MET A 207 -6.21 -2.54 -1.79
N LEU A 208 -5.84 -3.39 -0.84
CA LEU A 208 -5.75 -4.83 -1.01
C LEU A 208 -6.80 -5.47 -0.12
N GLN A 209 -7.90 -5.92 -0.74
CA GLN A 209 -8.97 -6.62 -0.04
C GLN A 209 -8.64 -8.09 0.11
N THR A 210 -8.69 -8.60 1.35
CA THR A 210 -8.48 -10.01 1.69
C THR A 210 -9.78 -10.60 2.22
N LEU A 211 -10.32 -11.57 1.50
CA LEU A 211 -11.53 -12.28 1.87
C LEU A 211 -11.23 -13.78 1.93
N CYS A 212 -11.92 -14.51 2.80
CA CYS A 212 -11.85 -15.96 2.83
C CYS A 212 -12.93 -16.59 1.91
N GLY A 213 -12.81 -17.90 1.66
CA GLY A 213 -13.75 -18.62 0.80
C GLY A 213 -15.17 -18.58 1.33
N GLU A 214 -15.32 -18.65 2.64
CA GLU A 214 -16.61 -18.66 3.36
C GLU A 214 -17.33 -17.29 3.29
N GLU A 215 -16.58 -16.20 3.07
CA GLU A 215 -17.16 -14.88 2.84
C GLU A 215 -17.54 -14.68 1.37
N LEU A 216 -16.81 -15.31 0.46
CA LEU A 216 -17.09 -15.22 -0.97
C LEU A 216 -18.27 -16.11 -1.39
N HIS A 217 -18.41 -17.28 -0.74
CA HIS A 217 -19.44 -18.25 -1.04
C HIS A 217 -20.00 -18.79 0.26
N ILE A 218 -21.22 -18.38 0.59
CA ILE A 218 -21.90 -18.85 1.78
C ILE A 218 -22.53 -20.22 1.48
N ASP A 219 -21.94 -21.25 2.06
CA ASP A 219 -22.48 -22.65 2.02
C ASP A 219 -23.16 -23.02 3.35
N MET A 220 -24.10 -22.18 3.77
CA MET A 220 -24.85 -22.38 5.02
C MET A 220 -26.33 -22.22 4.76
N GLU A 221 -27.12 -23.21 5.18
CA GLU A 221 -28.58 -23.16 5.12
C GLU A 221 -29.21 -23.18 6.51
N GLY A 222 -30.41 -22.62 6.61
CA GLY A 222 -31.23 -22.62 7.81
C GLY A 222 -30.90 -21.46 8.77
N THR A 223 -31.53 -21.53 9.97
CA THR A 223 -31.36 -20.45 10.96
C THR A 223 -30.05 -20.61 11.72
N ARG A 224 -29.23 -19.57 11.73
CA ARG A 224 -27.93 -19.51 12.40
C ARG A 224 -27.88 -18.32 13.34
N ASN A 225 -27.03 -18.41 14.36
CA ASN A 225 -26.62 -17.27 15.15
C ASN A 225 -25.26 -16.84 14.64
N LEU A 226 -25.19 -15.68 13.99
CA LEU A 226 -23.94 -15.02 13.63
C LEU A 226 -23.43 -14.28 14.86
N ILE A 227 -22.14 -14.33 15.08
CA ILE A 227 -21.47 -13.63 16.16
C ILE A 227 -20.45 -12.71 15.48
N ASP A 228 -20.57 -11.42 15.73
CA ASP A 228 -19.57 -10.46 15.29
C ASP A 228 -18.26 -10.72 16.04
N MET A 229 -17.16 -10.79 15.31
CA MET A 229 -15.85 -11.14 15.89
C MET A 229 -15.19 -9.97 16.61
N GLU A 230 -15.62 -8.74 16.35
CA GLU A 230 -15.06 -7.52 16.95
C GLU A 230 -15.88 -7.09 18.17
N THR A 231 -17.23 -7.07 18.05
CA THR A 231 -18.12 -6.57 19.11
C THR A 231 -18.73 -7.68 19.98
N GLU A 232 -18.62 -8.95 19.58
CA GLU A 232 -19.28 -10.13 20.18
C GLU A 232 -20.83 -10.08 20.10
N ASP A 233 -21.39 -9.15 19.35
CA ASP A 233 -22.82 -9.04 19.14
C ASP A 233 -23.36 -10.27 18.41
N LYS A 234 -24.60 -10.66 18.75
CA LYS A 234 -25.22 -11.86 18.21
C LYS A 234 -26.43 -11.50 17.37
N LEU A 235 -26.42 -11.90 16.12
CA LEU A 235 -27.52 -11.74 15.19
C LEU A 235 -28.07 -13.12 14.77
N ARG A 236 -29.36 -13.33 14.98
CA ARG A 236 -30.03 -14.54 14.51
C ARG A 236 -30.57 -14.32 13.10
N VAL A 237 -30.01 -15.01 12.13
CA VAL A 237 -30.36 -14.87 10.71
C VAL A 237 -30.83 -16.23 10.17
N THR A 238 -31.85 -16.20 9.30
CA THR A 238 -32.21 -17.37 8.49
C THR A 238 -31.52 -17.23 7.15
N MET A 239 -30.60 -18.16 6.90
CA MET A 239 -29.85 -18.22 5.64
C MET A 239 -30.68 -18.97 4.62
N ASP A 240 -31.48 -18.25 3.85
CA ASP A 240 -32.21 -18.76 2.69
C ASP A 240 -31.54 -18.20 1.40
N ALA A 241 -31.98 -18.68 0.25
CA ALA A 241 -31.44 -18.28 -1.04
C ALA A 241 -31.53 -16.75 -1.25
N GLN A 242 -32.57 -16.10 -0.73
CA GLN A 242 -32.75 -14.66 -0.88
C GLN A 242 -31.76 -13.87 -0.01
N ALA A 243 -31.50 -14.33 1.21
CA ALA A 243 -30.51 -13.71 2.10
C ALA A 243 -29.09 -13.85 1.56
N ILE A 244 -28.75 -15.03 1.01
CA ILE A 244 -27.44 -15.27 0.38
C ILE A 244 -27.27 -14.40 -0.85
N GLU A 245 -28.25 -14.32 -1.74
CA GLU A 245 -28.20 -13.44 -2.93
C GLU A 245 -28.05 -11.96 -2.55
N ALA A 246 -28.75 -11.51 -1.52
CA ALA A 246 -28.64 -10.15 -1.01
C ALA A 246 -27.22 -9.86 -0.49
N TYR A 247 -26.64 -10.77 0.29
CA TYR A 247 -25.27 -10.64 0.79
C TYR A 247 -24.24 -10.57 -0.35
N GLU A 248 -24.30 -11.51 -1.31
CA GLU A 248 -23.37 -11.55 -2.45
C GLU A 248 -23.45 -10.25 -3.28
N LYS A 249 -24.66 -9.72 -3.46
CA LYS A 249 -24.88 -8.45 -4.15
C LYS A 249 -24.22 -7.27 -3.42
N GLU A 250 -24.39 -7.20 -2.10
CA GLU A 250 -23.77 -6.13 -1.30
C GLU A 250 -22.23 -6.25 -1.27
N LEU A 251 -21.69 -7.46 -1.13
CA LEU A 251 -20.25 -7.69 -1.20
C LEU A 251 -19.68 -7.28 -2.56
N PHE A 252 -20.38 -7.62 -3.66
CA PHE A 252 -19.99 -7.20 -4.99
C PHE A 252 -20.06 -5.68 -5.16
N ALA A 253 -21.09 -5.03 -4.63
CA ALA A 253 -21.24 -3.58 -4.66
C ALA A 253 -20.13 -2.89 -3.88
N LEU A 254 -19.77 -3.36 -2.69
CA LEU A 254 -18.63 -2.89 -1.89
C LEU A 254 -17.32 -2.99 -2.69
N THR A 255 -17.01 -4.16 -3.20
CA THR A 255 -15.80 -4.38 -4.01
C THR A 255 -15.76 -3.44 -5.23
N GLY A 256 -16.91 -3.20 -5.87
CA GLY A 256 -17.06 -2.24 -6.97
C GLY A 256 -16.78 -0.80 -6.55
N ARG A 257 -17.24 -0.37 -5.36
CA ARG A 257 -16.95 0.96 -4.79
C ARG A 257 -15.46 1.11 -4.52
N LEU A 258 -14.82 0.11 -3.91
CA LEU A 258 -13.38 0.08 -3.64
C LEU A 258 -12.56 0.26 -4.94
N LYS A 259 -12.89 -0.51 -5.98
CA LYS A 259 -12.22 -0.41 -7.30
C LYS A 259 -12.37 0.96 -7.94
N LYS A 260 -13.60 1.49 -7.99
CA LYS A 260 -13.88 2.81 -8.58
C LYS A 260 -13.16 3.92 -7.81
N GLY A 261 -13.20 3.88 -6.50
CA GLY A 261 -12.55 4.87 -5.65
C GLY A 261 -11.04 4.95 -5.86
N CYS A 262 -10.36 3.82 -6.05
CA CYS A 262 -8.92 3.80 -6.32
C CYS A 262 -8.57 4.25 -7.75
N ALA A 263 -9.45 3.99 -8.73
CA ALA A 263 -9.20 4.32 -10.15
C ALA A 263 -9.38 5.81 -10.48
N SER A 264 -10.12 6.56 -9.65
CA SER A 264 -10.48 7.97 -9.89
C SER A 264 -9.40 8.98 -9.50
N GLY A 265 -8.14 8.55 -9.33
CA GLY A 265 -7.03 9.38 -8.86
C GLY A 265 -5.89 9.53 -9.83
#